data_781c082c128ae97ef9d47381d070c341
#
_entry.id   781c082c128ae97ef9d47381d070c341
#
_cell.length_a   1.000
_cell.length_b   1.000
_cell.length_c   1.000
_cell.angle_alpha   90.00
_cell.angle_beta   90.00
_cell.angle_gamma   90.00
#
_symmetry.space_group_name_H-M   'P 1'
#
loop_
_entity.id
_entity.type
_entity.pdbx_description
1 polymer ?
#
loop_
_entity_poly.entity_id
_entity_poly.type
_entity_poly.pdbx_seq_one_letter_code
_entity_poly.pdbx_strand_id
1 'polypeptide(L)'
;GASCPRPDTLFRRNNILSQAATKTRSPLDWIILLLGVGMSIYHIQIAYTGGYEDQYQRGVSYLFGMAMIFLIYRRPVLKGPGGMIIVGLTFLLAVTSTGFPALWDWDYFQNRLYYIDPLRPIDFFFGISIILLTLEAARRTINNALPLISLFFLVYSWDWVGPYFPWELAHKGASFMHVIDHQYMTYDGIWTTPMNVFSVYIFLFILFGAFLERMGASEFYVKLSMAVAGRLRGGPAKAAIFAS
;
A
#
# COMPACT_ATOMS: atom_id res chain seq x y z
N GLY A 1 -20.92 25.98 35.55
CA GLY A 1 -19.92 25.39 36.38
C GLY A 1 -19.08 24.43 35.55
N ALA A 2 -17.88 24.81 35.14
CA ALA A 2 -16.95 23.94 34.48
C ALA A 2 -16.41 22.96 35.54
N SER A 3 -16.75 21.69 35.47
CA SER A 3 -16.20 20.64 36.34
C SER A 3 -14.72 20.46 36.03
N CYS A 4 -13.87 20.77 37.00
CA CYS A 4 -12.44 20.51 36.96
C CYS A 4 -12.19 19.01 36.71
N PRO A 5 -11.34 18.62 35.75
CA PRO A 5 -11.06 17.22 35.47
C PRO A 5 -10.45 16.59 36.73
N ARG A 6 -10.96 15.42 37.13
CA ARG A 6 -10.47 14.69 38.31
C ARG A 6 -8.98 14.38 38.16
N PRO A 7 -8.18 14.50 39.22
CA PRO A 7 -6.74 14.25 39.17
C PRO A 7 -6.35 12.87 38.62
N ASP A 8 -7.23 11.87 38.78
CA ASP A 8 -7.02 10.49 38.32
C ASP A 8 -6.94 10.37 36.79
N THR A 9 -7.60 11.26 36.04
CA THR A 9 -7.56 11.26 34.58
C THR A 9 -6.24 11.80 34.04
N LEU A 10 -5.62 12.75 34.71
CA LEU A 10 -4.31 13.29 34.35
C LEU A 10 -3.18 12.30 34.66
N PHE A 11 -3.28 11.62 35.82
CA PHE A 11 -2.32 10.56 36.19
C PHE A 11 -2.34 9.37 35.24
N ARG A 12 -3.54 8.94 34.79
CA ARG A 12 -3.72 7.86 33.81
C ARG A 12 -3.14 8.25 32.44
N ARG A 13 -3.35 9.48 32.01
CA ARG A 13 -2.82 10.01 30.76
C ARG A 13 -1.29 10.08 30.76
N ASN A 14 -0.70 10.56 31.87
CA ASN A 14 0.75 10.60 32.01
C ASN A 14 1.39 9.21 32.09
N ASN A 15 0.73 8.23 32.73
CA ASN A 15 1.18 6.85 32.74
C ASN A 15 1.10 6.19 31.36
N ILE A 16 0.06 6.47 30.58
CA ILE A 16 -0.05 5.95 29.21
C ILE A 16 1.04 6.56 28.31
N LEU A 17 1.31 7.86 28.45
CA LEU A 17 2.36 8.54 27.70
C LEU A 17 3.77 8.09 28.13
N SER A 18 4.01 7.83 29.42
CA SER A 18 5.30 7.29 29.89
C SER A 18 5.53 5.85 29.49
N GLN A 19 4.48 5.02 29.46
CA GLN A 19 4.56 3.63 28.98
C GLN A 19 4.76 3.55 27.45
N ALA A 20 4.24 4.52 26.69
CA ALA A 20 4.52 4.63 25.26
C ALA A 20 5.96 5.07 24.95
N ALA A 21 6.55 5.88 25.84
CA ALA A 21 7.92 6.38 25.67
C ALA A 21 9.02 5.35 26.06
N THR A 22 8.69 4.33 26.86
CA THR A 22 9.65 3.32 27.35
C THR A 22 9.60 1.99 26.61
N LYS A 23 8.77 1.86 25.57
CA LYS A 23 8.76 0.63 24.77
C LYS A 23 10.06 0.56 23.97
N THR A 24 11.02 -0.24 24.46
CA THR A 24 12.23 -0.60 23.70
C THR A 24 11.82 -1.05 22.30
N ARG A 25 12.24 -0.29 21.28
CA ARG A 25 11.94 -0.60 19.89
C ARG A 25 12.51 -1.97 19.56
N SER A 26 11.68 -2.86 19.07
CA SER A 26 12.15 -4.18 18.62
C SER A 26 13.05 -3.99 17.38
N PRO A 27 13.98 -4.91 17.09
CA PRO A 27 14.81 -4.80 15.87
C PRO A 27 13.96 -4.66 14.59
N LEU A 28 12.75 -5.20 14.59
CA LEU A 28 11.79 -5.05 13.48
C LEU A 28 11.25 -3.62 13.34
N ASP A 29 11.05 -2.91 14.43
CA ASP A 29 10.60 -1.50 14.37
C ASP A 29 11.68 -0.62 13.71
N TRP A 30 12.95 -0.97 13.88
CA TRP A 30 14.07 -0.32 13.19
C TRP A 30 14.07 -0.62 11.69
N ILE A 31 13.79 -1.86 11.30
CA ILE A 31 13.71 -2.25 9.87
C ILE A 31 12.55 -1.49 9.20
N ILE A 32 11.37 -1.44 9.83
CA ILE A 32 10.22 -0.69 9.31
C ILE A 32 10.54 0.80 9.18
N LEU A 33 11.23 1.38 10.18
CA LEU A 33 11.64 2.77 10.15
C LEU A 33 12.63 3.04 9.00
N LEU A 34 13.64 2.18 8.82
CA LEU A 34 14.62 2.30 7.74
C LEU A 34 13.95 2.19 6.36
N LEU A 35 13.03 1.24 6.19
CA LEU A 35 12.25 1.11 4.96
C LEU A 35 11.40 2.36 4.69
N GLY A 36 10.74 2.92 5.72
CA GLY A 36 9.94 4.13 5.59
C GLY A 36 10.79 5.35 5.22
N VAL A 37 11.96 5.50 5.84
CA VAL A 37 12.91 6.56 5.50
C VAL A 37 13.45 6.37 4.09
N GLY A 38 13.84 5.14 3.71
CA GLY A 38 14.31 4.81 2.36
C GLY A 38 13.26 5.13 1.30
N MET A 39 12.00 4.76 1.54
CA MET A 39 10.87 5.08 0.68
C MET A 39 10.66 6.59 0.54
N SER A 40 10.78 7.33 1.64
CA SER A 40 10.63 8.79 1.63
C SER A 40 11.75 9.47 0.81
N ILE A 41 13.01 9.05 1.02
CA ILE A 41 14.16 9.56 0.26
C ILE A 41 14.01 9.25 -1.23
N TYR A 42 13.60 8.03 -1.56
CA TYR A 42 13.39 7.59 -2.94
C TYR A 42 12.36 8.47 -3.66
N HIS A 43 11.19 8.72 -3.04
CA HIS A 43 10.16 9.54 -3.67
C HIS A 43 10.50 11.03 -3.72
N ILE A 44 11.25 11.56 -2.75
CA ILE A 44 11.78 12.93 -2.83
C ILE A 44 12.79 13.05 -3.98
N GLN A 45 13.65 12.04 -4.16
CA GLN A 45 14.59 12.01 -5.27
C GLN A 45 13.86 11.99 -6.62
N ILE A 46 12.81 11.17 -6.78
CA ILE A 46 11.95 11.14 -7.97
C ILE A 46 11.37 12.53 -8.26
N ALA A 47 10.83 13.20 -7.25
CA ALA A 47 10.27 14.52 -7.40
C ALA A 47 11.32 15.57 -7.85
N TYR A 48 12.55 15.42 -7.40
CA TYR A 48 13.65 16.32 -7.75
C TYR A 48 14.21 16.05 -9.16
N THR A 49 14.39 14.78 -9.54
CA THR A 49 15.03 14.39 -10.81
C THR A 49 14.06 14.34 -12.00
N GLY A 50 12.75 14.44 -11.76
CA GLY A 50 11.72 14.33 -12.80
C GLY A 50 11.26 12.90 -13.10
N GLY A 51 11.64 11.94 -12.25
CA GLY A 51 11.25 10.53 -12.37
C GLY A 51 12.28 9.65 -13.07
N TYR A 52 12.04 8.36 -12.96
CA TYR A 52 12.73 7.31 -13.71
C TYR A 52 11.78 6.72 -14.75
N GLU A 53 12.24 5.74 -15.50
CA GLU A 53 11.37 4.96 -16.36
C GLU A 53 10.17 4.42 -15.58
N ASP A 54 8.98 4.57 -16.15
CA ASP A 54 7.69 4.34 -15.49
C ASP A 54 7.61 3.01 -14.75
N GLN A 55 8.08 1.93 -15.36
CA GLN A 55 8.01 0.59 -14.78
C GLN A 55 8.97 0.41 -13.60
N TYR A 56 10.20 0.89 -13.73
CA TYR A 56 11.17 0.86 -12.64
C TYR A 56 10.64 1.63 -11.43
N GLN A 57 10.11 2.82 -11.66
CA GLN A 57 9.56 3.66 -10.60
C GLN A 57 8.36 3.00 -9.90
N ARG A 58 7.42 2.44 -10.67
CA ARG A 58 6.25 1.72 -10.15
C ARG A 58 6.67 0.47 -9.40
N GLY A 59 7.59 -0.32 -9.95
CA GLY A 59 8.09 -1.54 -9.33
C GLY A 59 8.79 -1.30 -8.01
N VAL A 60 9.68 -0.33 -7.93
CA VAL A 60 10.38 0.01 -6.66
C VAL A 60 9.40 0.56 -5.63
N SER A 61 8.47 1.43 -6.02
CA SER A 61 7.44 1.95 -5.11
C SER A 61 6.56 0.84 -4.55
N TYR A 62 6.17 -0.11 -5.41
CA TYR A 62 5.38 -1.27 -5.01
C TYR A 62 6.15 -2.22 -4.10
N LEU A 63 7.45 -2.42 -4.38
CA LEU A 63 8.35 -3.20 -3.53
C LEU A 63 8.38 -2.67 -2.09
N PHE A 64 8.57 -1.36 -1.92
CA PHE A 64 8.52 -0.73 -0.60
C PHE A 64 7.16 -0.94 0.08
N GLY A 65 6.07 -0.73 -0.66
CA GLY A 65 4.71 -0.93 -0.16
C GLY A 65 4.47 -2.36 0.32
N MET A 66 4.80 -3.35 -0.50
CA MET A 66 4.64 -4.77 -0.16
C MET A 66 5.52 -5.17 1.03
N ALA A 67 6.79 -4.75 1.04
CA ALA A 67 7.69 -5.01 2.16
C ALA A 67 7.14 -4.45 3.48
N MET A 68 6.64 -3.23 3.48
CA MET A 68 6.05 -2.61 4.66
C MET A 68 4.74 -3.29 5.09
N ILE A 69 3.85 -3.63 4.16
CA ILE A 69 2.58 -4.30 4.48
C ILE A 69 2.86 -5.64 5.18
N PHE A 70 3.73 -6.47 4.62
CA PHE A 70 4.02 -7.78 5.20
C PHE A 70 4.79 -7.72 6.54
N LEU A 71 5.56 -6.66 6.78
CA LEU A 71 6.21 -6.43 8.06
C LEU A 71 5.27 -5.85 9.14
N ILE A 72 4.41 -4.90 8.78
CA ILE A 72 3.50 -4.25 9.71
C ILE A 72 2.32 -5.16 10.06
N TYR A 73 1.67 -5.72 9.05
CA TYR A 73 0.48 -6.58 9.20
C TYR A 73 0.88 -8.06 9.32
N ARG A 74 1.83 -8.36 10.20
CA ARG A 74 2.22 -9.74 10.53
C ARG A 74 1.07 -10.45 11.20
N ARG A 75 0.38 -11.31 10.47
CA ARG A 75 -0.59 -12.24 11.04
C ARG A 75 -0.04 -13.65 10.88
N PRO A 76 0.51 -14.25 11.92
CA PRO A 76 0.91 -15.65 11.85
C PRO A 76 -0.34 -16.50 11.64
N VAL A 77 -0.36 -17.26 10.56
CA VAL A 77 -1.45 -18.21 10.25
C VAL A 77 -1.47 -19.33 11.28
N LEU A 78 -0.29 -19.65 11.84
CA LEU A 78 -0.10 -20.67 12.87
C LEU A 78 0.56 -20.03 14.11
N LYS A 79 0.11 -20.45 15.30
CA LYS A 79 0.78 -20.08 16.56
C LYS A 79 2.09 -20.89 16.69
N GLY A 80 3.21 -20.24 16.96
CA GLY A 80 4.49 -20.89 17.18
C GLY A 80 5.56 -20.59 16.13
N PRO A 81 6.73 -21.26 16.18
CA PRO A 81 7.86 -20.98 15.29
C PRO A 81 7.55 -21.20 13.81
N GLY A 82 6.68 -22.18 13.48
CA GLY A 82 6.23 -22.40 12.11
C GLY A 82 5.48 -21.21 11.52
N GLY A 83 4.72 -20.46 12.30
CA GLY A 83 4.03 -19.26 11.85
C GLY A 83 4.99 -18.13 11.48
N MET A 84 6.09 -17.98 12.21
CA MET A 84 7.11 -16.98 11.88
C MET A 84 7.87 -17.32 10.59
N ILE A 85 8.10 -18.60 10.33
CA ILE A 85 8.73 -19.07 9.09
C ILE A 85 7.82 -18.73 7.90
N ILE A 86 6.53 -19.00 7.99
CA ILE A 86 5.55 -18.66 6.93
C ILE A 86 5.53 -17.15 6.67
N VAL A 87 5.53 -16.32 7.71
CA VAL A 87 5.60 -14.86 7.55
C VAL A 87 6.90 -14.43 6.87
N GLY A 88 8.03 -15.02 7.23
CA GLY A 88 9.32 -14.76 6.59
C GLY A 88 9.33 -15.16 5.12
N LEU A 89 8.82 -16.34 4.78
CA LEU A 89 8.73 -16.84 3.42
C LEU A 89 7.78 -15.98 2.56
N THR A 90 6.62 -15.59 3.08
CA THR A 90 5.69 -14.71 2.34
C THR A 90 6.28 -13.32 2.11
N PHE A 91 7.01 -12.79 3.08
CA PHE A 91 7.75 -11.52 2.93
C PHE A 91 8.82 -11.64 1.84
N LEU A 92 9.65 -12.69 1.90
CA LEU A 92 10.73 -12.90 0.94
C LEU A 92 10.18 -13.11 -0.47
N LEU A 93 9.11 -13.87 -0.62
CA LEU A 93 8.42 -14.07 -1.89
C LEU A 93 7.81 -12.76 -2.42
N ALA A 94 7.25 -11.91 -1.55
CA ALA A 94 6.71 -10.60 -1.95
C ALA A 94 7.82 -9.68 -2.48
N VAL A 95 8.95 -9.62 -1.78
CA VAL A 95 10.10 -8.80 -2.19
C VAL A 95 10.71 -9.31 -3.49
N THR A 96 10.91 -10.63 -3.62
CA THR A 96 11.53 -11.21 -4.83
C THR A 96 10.62 -11.12 -6.05
N SER A 97 9.33 -11.45 -5.93
CA SER A 97 8.38 -11.38 -7.07
C SER A 97 8.16 -9.95 -7.57
N THR A 98 8.24 -8.96 -6.68
CA THR A 98 8.09 -7.55 -7.04
C THR A 98 9.40 -6.95 -7.57
N GLY A 99 10.53 -7.31 -6.96
CA GLY A 99 11.84 -6.78 -7.33
C GLY A 99 12.43 -7.41 -8.59
N PHE A 100 12.00 -8.62 -8.95
CA PHE A 100 12.55 -9.32 -10.08
C PHE A 100 12.42 -8.56 -11.41
N PRO A 101 11.23 -8.11 -11.84
CA PRO A 101 11.09 -7.36 -13.09
C PRO A 101 11.67 -5.96 -13.02
N ALA A 102 11.66 -5.33 -11.85
CA ALA A 102 12.09 -3.94 -11.71
C ALA A 102 13.61 -3.78 -11.55
N LEU A 103 14.31 -4.75 -10.92
CA LEU A 103 15.70 -4.62 -10.53
C LEU A 103 16.64 -5.64 -11.18
N TRP A 104 16.16 -6.86 -11.43
CA TRP A 104 17.02 -7.94 -11.86
C TRP A 104 16.97 -8.21 -13.37
N ASP A 105 15.79 -8.15 -13.97
CA ASP A 105 15.58 -8.57 -15.35
C ASP A 105 14.94 -7.46 -16.21
N TRP A 106 15.39 -6.25 -15.94
CA TRP A 106 14.88 -5.03 -16.54
C TRP A 106 14.94 -5.00 -18.06
N ASP A 107 16.10 -5.40 -18.63
CA ASP A 107 16.29 -5.41 -20.08
C ASP A 107 15.33 -6.37 -20.80
N TYR A 108 15.07 -7.53 -20.23
CA TYR A 108 14.10 -8.48 -20.78
C TYR A 108 12.69 -7.90 -20.69
N PHE A 109 12.33 -7.32 -19.56
CA PHE A 109 11.00 -6.74 -19.36
C PHE A 109 10.71 -5.64 -20.39
N GLN A 110 11.67 -4.77 -20.68
CA GLN A 110 11.51 -3.68 -21.65
C GLN A 110 11.49 -4.10 -23.10
N ASN A 111 12.32 -5.07 -23.47
CA ASN A 111 12.50 -5.47 -24.86
C ASN A 111 11.52 -6.56 -25.29
N ARG A 112 10.74 -7.11 -24.37
CA ARG A 112 9.76 -8.16 -24.65
C ARG A 112 8.55 -7.60 -25.40
N LEU A 113 8.11 -8.34 -26.42
CA LEU A 113 6.85 -8.07 -27.12
C LEU A 113 5.70 -8.67 -26.31
N TYR A 114 4.88 -7.80 -25.72
CA TYR A 114 3.72 -8.21 -24.91
C TYR A 114 2.78 -9.09 -25.73
N TYR A 115 2.28 -10.16 -25.10
CA TYR A 115 1.35 -11.14 -25.66
C TYR A 115 1.88 -11.97 -26.85
N ILE A 116 3.07 -11.69 -27.37
CA ILE A 116 3.70 -12.42 -28.50
C ILE A 116 4.78 -13.37 -27.97
N ASP A 117 5.69 -12.85 -27.16
CA ASP A 117 6.75 -13.65 -26.59
C ASP A 117 6.23 -14.54 -25.46
N PRO A 118 6.57 -15.85 -25.46
CA PRO A 118 6.10 -16.76 -24.42
C PRO A 118 6.68 -16.37 -23.05
N LEU A 119 5.86 -16.54 -22.01
CA LEU A 119 6.32 -16.38 -20.62
C LEU A 119 7.35 -17.46 -20.29
N ARG A 120 8.46 -17.04 -19.68
CA ARG A 120 9.40 -18.00 -19.09
C ARG A 120 8.79 -18.62 -17.83
N PRO A 121 9.16 -19.84 -17.44
CA PRO A 121 8.65 -20.49 -16.23
C PRO A 121 8.84 -19.66 -14.96
N ILE A 122 9.94 -18.90 -14.90
CA ILE A 122 10.23 -18.00 -13.76
C ILE A 122 9.26 -16.81 -13.70
N ASP A 123 8.93 -16.20 -14.84
CA ASP A 123 7.99 -15.09 -14.94
C ASP A 123 6.58 -15.54 -14.57
N PHE A 124 6.23 -16.76 -14.99
CA PHE A 124 4.96 -17.39 -14.65
C PHE A 124 4.84 -17.62 -13.13
N PHE A 125 5.89 -18.14 -12.50
CA PHE A 125 5.92 -18.36 -11.05
C PHE A 125 5.81 -17.04 -10.28
N PHE A 126 6.57 -16.01 -10.65
CA PHE A 126 6.50 -14.72 -10.01
C PHE A 126 5.20 -13.98 -10.30
N GLY A 127 4.64 -14.12 -11.49
CA GLY A 127 3.34 -13.55 -11.86
C GLY A 127 2.20 -14.09 -11.00
N ILE A 128 2.12 -15.40 -10.82
CA ILE A 128 1.15 -16.00 -9.89
C ILE A 128 1.40 -15.52 -8.47
N SER A 129 2.67 -15.51 -8.04
CA SER A 129 3.03 -15.13 -6.69
C SER A 129 2.64 -13.69 -6.37
N ILE A 130 2.90 -12.74 -7.26
CA ILE A 130 2.55 -11.34 -7.04
C ILE A 130 1.04 -11.11 -7.02
N ILE A 131 0.27 -11.79 -7.88
CA ILE A 131 -1.20 -11.71 -7.87
C ILE A 131 -1.75 -12.18 -6.52
N LEU A 132 -1.34 -13.37 -6.06
CA LEU A 132 -1.79 -13.92 -4.78
C LEU A 132 -1.36 -13.06 -3.59
N LEU A 133 -0.13 -12.55 -3.60
CA LEU A 133 0.38 -11.69 -2.54
C LEU A 133 -0.29 -10.33 -2.52
N THR A 134 -0.67 -9.78 -3.68
CA THR A 134 -1.46 -8.54 -3.76
C THR A 134 -2.84 -8.71 -3.15
N LEU A 135 -3.52 -9.82 -3.47
CA LEU A 135 -4.82 -10.16 -2.86
C LEU A 135 -4.69 -10.36 -1.35
N GLU A 136 -3.63 -11.02 -0.90
CA GLU A 136 -3.35 -11.22 0.53
C GLU A 136 -3.00 -9.90 1.24
N ALA A 137 -2.24 -9.01 0.59
CA ALA A 137 -1.94 -7.68 1.10
C ALA A 137 -3.22 -6.84 1.26
N ALA A 138 -4.10 -6.84 0.25
CA ALA A 138 -5.39 -6.17 0.31
C ALA A 138 -6.29 -6.73 1.44
N ARG A 139 -6.29 -8.06 1.62
CA ARG A 139 -7.00 -8.71 2.72
C ARG A 139 -6.51 -8.29 4.09
N ARG A 140 -5.20 -8.09 4.24
CA ARG A 140 -4.59 -7.69 5.52
C ARG A 140 -4.83 -6.23 5.86
N THR A 141 -4.87 -5.37 4.86
CA THR A 141 -4.90 -3.91 5.03
C THR A 141 -6.31 -3.34 5.07
N ILE A 142 -7.22 -3.85 4.25
CA ILE A 142 -8.57 -3.30 4.12
C ILE A 142 -9.59 -4.24 4.76
N ASN A 143 -10.08 -5.21 4.02
CA ASN A 143 -10.97 -6.28 4.47
C ASN A 143 -11.06 -7.38 3.40
N ASN A 144 -11.91 -8.40 3.63
CA ASN A 144 -12.06 -9.54 2.73
C ASN A 144 -12.88 -9.23 1.46
N ALA A 145 -13.69 -8.16 1.44
CA ALA A 145 -14.60 -7.89 0.33
C ALA A 145 -13.83 -7.55 -0.96
N LEU A 146 -12.85 -6.66 -0.87
CA LEU A 146 -12.08 -6.21 -2.02
C LEU A 146 -11.28 -7.34 -2.71
N PRO A 147 -10.51 -8.17 -1.99
CA PRO A 147 -9.84 -9.33 -2.59
C PRO A 147 -10.79 -10.34 -3.21
N LEU A 148 -11.97 -10.56 -2.60
CA LEU A 148 -12.97 -11.48 -3.15
C LEU A 148 -13.54 -10.96 -4.48
N ILE A 149 -13.86 -9.67 -4.56
CA ILE A 149 -14.31 -9.03 -5.80
C ILE A 149 -13.22 -9.11 -6.88
N SER A 150 -11.97 -8.80 -6.52
CA SER A 150 -10.85 -8.89 -7.46
C SER A 150 -10.62 -10.31 -7.95
N LEU A 151 -10.69 -11.31 -7.05
CA LEU A 151 -10.58 -12.72 -7.41
C LEU A 151 -11.73 -13.15 -8.33
N PHE A 152 -12.95 -12.71 -8.06
CA PHE A 152 -14.10 -12.98 -8.93
C PHE A 152 -13.84 -12.48 -10.37
N PHE A 153 -13.38 -11.23 -10.54
CA PHE A 153 -13.10 -10.70 -11.87
C PHE A 153 -11.88 -11.36 -12.54
N LEU A 154 -10.88 -11.76 -11.78
CA LEU A 154 -9.76 -12.55 -12.32
C LEU A 154 -10.23 -13.90 -12.86
N VAL A 155 -11.08 -14.62 -12.13
CA VAL A 155 -11.65 -15.89 -12.57
C VAL A 155 -12.61 -15.70 -13.74
N TYR A 156 -13.42 -14.63 -13.70
CA TYR A 156 -14.32 -14.27 -14.79
C TYR A 156 -13.58 -14.01 -16.11
N SER A 157 -12.37 -13.43 -16.07
CA SER A 157 -11.60 -13.15 -17.28
C SER A 157 -11.06 -14.39 -18.01
N TRP A 158 -11.16 -15.60 -17.43
CA TRP A 158 -10.64 -16.83 -18.04
C TRP A 158 -11.53 -17.36 -19.17
N ASP A 159 -10.91 -17.97 -20.17
CA ASP A 159 -11.52 -18.50 -21.38
C ASP A 159 -12.52 -19.64 -21.13
N TRP A 160 -12.36 -20.39 -20.05
CA TRP A 160 -13.27 -21.48 -19.66
C TRP A 160 -14.33 -21.05 -18.64
N VAL A 161 -14.37 -19.81 -18.22
CA VAL A 161 -15.40 -19.25 -17.31
C VAL A 161 -16.26 -18.21 -18.04
N GLY A 162 -15.62 -17.29 -18.77
CA GLY A 162 -16.28 -16.19 -19.48
C GLY A 162 -17.42 -16.59 -20.42
N PRO A 163 -17.29 -17.66 -21.25
CA PRO A 163 -18.34 -18.10 -22.16
C PRO A 163 -19.61 -18.65 -21.49
N TYR A 164 -19.53 -19.07 -20.22
CA TYR A 164 -20.68 -19.63 -19.49
C TYR A 164 -21.58 -18.59 -18.84
N PHE A 165 -21.19 -17.34 -18.87
CA PHE A 165 -22.04 -16.25 -18.34
C PHE A 165 -23.19 -15.96 -19.29
N PRO A 166 -24.38 -15.53 -18.74
CA PRO A 166 -25.54 -15.29 -19.55
C PRO A 166 -25.40 -13.99 -20.37
N TRP A 167 -25.87 -14.04 -21.64
CA TRP A 167 -26.14 -12.91 -22.53
C TRP A 167 -24.94 -11.94 -22.72
N GLU A 168 -25.14 -10.67 -22.37
CA GLU A 168 -24.18 -9.58 -22.58
C GLU A 168 -22.90 -9.70 -21.72
N LEU A 169 -22.93 -10.54 -20.68
CA LEU A 169 -21.78 -10.80 -19.82
C LEU A 169 -20.89 -11.93 -20.35
N ALA A 170 -21.36 -12.66 -21.37
CA ALA A 170 -20.55 -13.69 -22.02
C ALA A 170 -19.43 -13.07 -22.85
N HIS A 171 -18.22 -13.54 -22.66
CA HIS A 171 -17.06 -13.14 -23.45
C HIS A 171 -16.14 -14.33 -23.74
N LYS A 172 -15.28 -14.19 -24.75
CA LYS A 172 -14.36 -15.26 -25.15
C LYS A 172 -13.37 -15.66 -24.05
N GLY A 173 -13.06 -14.71 -23.16
CA GLY A 173 -12.03 -14.90 -22.13
C GLY A 173 -10.61 -14.92 -22.68
N ALA A 174 -9.66 -15.02 -21.77
CA ALA A 174 -8.23 -15.12 -22.05
C ALA A 174 -7.66 -16.40 -21.42
N SER A 175 -6.67 -17.01 -22.06
CA SER A 175 -5.98 -18.17 -21.49
C SER A 175 -5.34 -17.78 -20.14
N PHE A 176 -5.18 -18.76 -19.27
CA PHE A 176 -4.58 -18.54 -17.96
C PHE A 176 -3.19 -17.88 -18.04
N MET A 177 -2.37 -18.30 -19.01
CA MET A 177 -1.06 -17.70 -19.25
C MET A 177 -1.16 -16.23 -19.68
N HIS A 178 -2.14 -15.91 -20.52
CA HIS A 178 -2.39 -14.55 -20.98
C HIS A 178 -2.87 -13.62 -19.85
N VAL A 179 -3.70 -14.13 -18.94
CA VAL A 179 -4.11 -13.36 -17.75
C VAL A 179 -2.92 -13.04 -16.85
N ILE A 180 -2.01 -13.98 -16.63
CA ILE A 180 -0.80 -13.74 -15.84
C ILE A 180 0.12 -12.76 -16.55
N ASP A 181 0.32 -12.90 -17.86
CA ASP A 181 1.10 -11.98 -18.67
C ASP A 181 0.56 -10.55 -18.57
N HIS A 182 -0.75 -10.39 -18.76
CA HIS A 182 -1.43 -9.11 -18.62
C HIS A 182 -1.26 -8.48 -17.24
N GLN A 183 -1.39 -9.28 -16.17
CA GLN A 183 -1.32 -8.74 -14.80
C GLN A 183 0.10 -8.38 -14.34
N TYR A 184 1.11 -9.12 -14.81
CA TYR A 184 2.46 -9.03 -14.28
C TYR A 184 3.46 -8.37 -15.23
N MET A 185 3.38 -8.66 -16.53
CA MET A 185 4.39 -8.27 -17.52
C MET A 185 3.96 -7.08 -18.39
N THR A 186 2.78 -6.51 -18.18
CA THR A 186 2.31 -5.34 -18.94
C THR A 186 2.06 -4.13 -18.05
N TYR A 187 1.91 -2.96 -18.67
CA TYR A 187 1.53 -1.73 -17.99
C TYR A 187 0.03 -1.63 -17.66
N ASP A 188 -0.78 -2.60 -18.10
CA ASP A 188 -2.25 -2.57 -17.96
C ASP A 188 -2.75 -3.36 -16.75
N GLY A 189 -1.91 -4.23 -16.17
CA GLY A 189 -2.23 -5.04 -15.00
C GLY A 189 -1.98 -4.34 -13.66
N ILE A 190 -1.16 -4.96 -12.81
CA ILE A 190 -0.79 -4.43 -11.48
C ILE A 190 -0.07 -3.07 -11.60
N TRP A 191 0.70 -2.87 -12.68
CA TRP A 191 1.50 -1.68 -12.93
C TRP A 191 0.74 -0.50 -13.58
N THR A 192 -0.58 -0.57 -13.68
CA THR A 192 -1.41 0.42 -14.38
C THR A 192 -1.47 1.78 -13.67
N THR A 193 -2.32 2.67 -14.17
CA THR A 193 -2.48 4.07 -13.74
C THR A 193 -2.57 4.28 -12.22
N PRO A 194 -3.33 3.49 -11.42
CA PRO A 194 -3.35 3.64 -9.96
C PRO A 194 -1.96 3.53 -9.32
N MET A 195 -1.12 2.60 -9.81
CA MET A 195 0.24 2.45 -9.29
C MET A 195 1.13 3.61 -9.70
N ASN A 196 0.95 4.13 -10.92
CA ASN A 196 1.65 5.33 -11.37
C ASN A 196 1.30 6.54 -10.51
N VAL A 197 0.02 6.80 -10.31
CA VAL A 197 -0.45 7.92 -9.47
C VAL A 197 0.05 7.79 -8.03
N PHE A 198 0.08 6.57 -7.48
CA PHE A 198 0.67 6.32 -6.18
C PHE A 198 2.16 6.68 -6.13
N SER A 199 2.94 6.20 -7.10
CA SER A 199 4.39 6.38 -7.12
C SER A 199 4.84 7.82 -7.38
N VAL A 200 4.06 8.61 -8.11
CA VAL A 200 4.41 9.99 -8.48
C VAL A 200 3.82 11.02 -7.54
N TYR A 201 2.55 10.84 -7.12
CA TYR A 201 1.81 11.89 -6.43
C TYR A 201 1.37 11.53 -5.02
N ILE A 202 0.65 10.41 -4.84
CA ILE A 202 -0.06 10.12 -3.57
C ILE A 202 0.94 10.04 -2.41
N PHE A 203 2.04 9.32 -2.59
CA PHE A 203 3.03 9.18 -1.53
C PHE A 203 3.62 10.53 -1.09
N LEU A 204 3.95 11.39 -2.04
CA LEU A 204 4.48 12.73 -1.76
C LEU A 204 3.46 13.62 -1.05
N PHE A 205 2.18 13.55 -1.43
CA PHE A 205 1.13 14.27 -0.70
C PHE A 205 0.97 13.80 0.73
N ILE A 206 1.01 12.48 0.96
CA ILE A 206 0.96 11.92 2.32
C ILE A 206 2.18 12.37 3.13
N LEU A 207 3.37 12.32 2.53
CA LEU A 207 4.61 12.75 3.16
C LEU A 207 4.54 14.25 3.52
N PHE A 208 4.10 15.08 2.58
CA PHE A 208 3.92 16.52 2.79
C PHE A 208 2.89 16.79 3.90
N GLY A 209 1.75 16.09 3.88
CA GLY A 209 0.74 16.17 4.94
C GLY A 209 1.30 15.83 6.33
N ALA A 210 2.12 14.78 6.41
CA ALA A 210 2.78 14.39 7.66
C ALA A 210 3.79 15.46 8.15
N PHE A 211 4.49 16.13 7.23
CA PHE A 211 5.34 17.28 7.56
C PHE A 211 4.51 18.45 8.10
N LEU A 212 3.43 18.83 7.42
CA LEU A 212 2.56 19.92 7.86
C LEU A 212 1.97 19.64 9.24
N GLU A 213 1.53 18.42 9.49
CA GLU A 213 1.02 18.01 10.81
C GLU A 213 2.08 18.19 11.90
N ARG A 214 3.32 17.78 11.65
CA ARG A 214 4.44 17.94 12.59
C ARG A 214 4.84 19.39 12.81
N MET A 215 4.66 20.25 11.82
CA MET A 215 4.89 21.69 11.91
C MET A 215 3.77 22.44 12.64
N GLY A 216 2.69 21.75 13.06
CA GLY A 216 1.58 22.35 13.79
C GLY A 216 0.50 22.96 12.89
N ALA A 217 0.44 22.59 11.63
CA ALA A 217 -0.59 23.08 10.69
C ALA A 217 -2.00 22.79 11.18
N SER A 218 -2.24 21.62 11.78
CA SER A 218 -3.56 21.26 12.34
C SER A 218 -3.99 22.26 13.42
N GLU A 219 -3.09 22.63 14.31
CA GLU A 219 -3.37 23.62 15.37
C GLU A 219 -3.61 25.02 14.76
N PHE A 220 -2.83 25.40 13.76
CA PHE A 220 -3.02 26.64 13.01
C PHE A 220 -4.39 26.71 12.35
N TYR A 221 -4.81 25.67 11.63
CA TYR A 221 -6.13 25.64 10.97
C TYR A 221 -7.29 25.68 11.95
N VAL A 222 -7.18 24.99 13.08
CA VAL A 222 -8.18 25.06 14.16
C VAL A 222 -8.28 26.49 14.73
N LYS A 223 -7.14 27.13 15.03
CA LYS A 223 -7.11 28.52 15.53
C LYS A 223 -7.67 29.50 14.50
N LEU A 224 -7.31 29.35 13.24
CA LEU A 224 -7.82 30.17 12.14
C LEU A 224 -9.34 30.02 11.98
N SER A 225 -9.85 28.80 11.98
CA SER A 225 -11.27 28.50 11.90
C SER A 225 -12.05 29.09 13.09
N MET A 226 -11.47 29.00 14.29
CA MET A 226 -12.05 29.65 15.49
C MET A 226 -12.02 31.18 15.42
N ALA A 227 -11.00 31.78 14.84
CA ALA A 227 -10.92 33.22 14.65
C ALA A 227 -12.00 33.73 13.70
N VAL A 228 -12.28 32.97 12.62
CA VAL A 228 -13.26 33.33 11.59
C VAL A 228 -14.71 33.04 12.04
N ALA A 229 -14.96 31.84 12.54
CA ALA A 229 -16.31 31.36 12.82
C ALA A 229 -16.69 31.35 14.32
N GLY A 230 -15.72 31.47 15.22
CA GLY A 230 -15.93 31.29 16.67
C GLY A 230 -16.89 32.29 17.31
N ARG A 231 -17.02 33.49 16.72
CA ARG A 231 -17.93 34.57 17.21
C ARG A 231 -19.38 34.40 16.74
N LEU A 232 -19.65 33.50 15.82
CA LEU A 232 -20.97 33.23 15.28
C LEU A 232 -21.78 32.34 16.23
N ARG A 233 -23.13 32.43 16.18
CA ARG A 233 -23.99 31.49 16.90
C ARG A 233 -23.67 30.05 16.46
N GLY A 234 -23.31 29.18 17.41
CA GLY A 234 -22.81 27.84 17.13
C GLY A 234 -21.35 27.81 16.62
N GLY A 235 -20.57 28.84 16.94
CA GLY A 235 -19.20 29.05 16.47
C GLY A 235 -18.28 27.81 16.55
N PRO A 236 -18.20 27.11 17.70
CA PRO A 236 -17.34 25.91 17.79
C PRO A 236 -17.70 24.80 16.80
N ALA A 237 -19.01 24.56 16.54
CA ALA A 237 -19.45 23.56 15.58
C ALA A 237 -19.10 23.97 14.13
N LYS A 238 -19.31 25.26 13.80
CA LYS A 238 -18.94 25.81 12.49
C LYS A 238 -17.42 25.81 12.30
N ALA A 239 -16.67 26.18 13.33
CA ALA A 239 -15.20 26.13 13.27
C ALA A 239 -14.67 24.72 13.03
N ALA A 240 -15.29 23.67 13.61
CA ALA A 240 -14.94 22.29 13.36
C ALA A 240 -15.15 21.88 11.89
N ILE A 241 -16.25 22.35 11.28
CA ILE A 241 -16.53 22.10 9.84
C ILE A 241 -15.51 22.83 8.93
N PHE A 242 -15.11 24.07 9.31
CA PHE A 242 -14.10 24.81 8.54
C PHE A 242 -12.68 24.26 8.72
N ALA A 243 -12.41 23.55 9.81
CA ALA A 243 -11.09 22.98 10.11
C ALA A 243 -10.90 21.57 9.54
N SER A 244 -11.99 20.89 9.11
CA SER A 244 -11.97 19.54 8.49
C SER A 244 -11.84 19.64 6.98
#